data_602b33c2de18f9ea3c46c93132491569
#
_entry.id   602b33c2de18f9ea3c46c93132491569
#
_cell.length_a   1.000
_cell.length_b   1.000
_cell.length_c   1.000
_cell.angle_alpha   90.00
_cell.angle_beta   90.00
_cell.angle_gamma   90.00
#
_symmetry.space_group_name_H-M   'P 1'
#
loop_
_entity.id
_entity.type
_entity.pdbx_description
1 polymer ?
#
loop_
_entity_poly.entity_id
_entity_poly.type
_entity_poly.pdbx_seq_one_letter_code
_entity_poly.pdbx_strand_id
1 'polypeptide(L)'
;IQYIGPGLSTLLANFQVFVMAAAGYLILREPPSTKQLVAIPLALLGLALIVGLDWGALSADYRQGIVFGLCAAVTYAFYLLSMRRSRQGSTNRVPIREIAVVSVLTAAMLGTAALAEGDSLAVTSGEDIAWLACYGILSHGFGMMFIASSLPHVTPSQAGLALLLQPTLSFVWDVLFFGRPMTPIELTGAAIALFAIYLGSRVRSEQVQDTGQ
;
A
#
# COMPACT_ATOMS: atom_id res chain seq x y z
N ILE A 1 -6.68 -13.52 1.14
CA ILE A 1 -6.56 -13.74 2.60
C ILE A 1 -6.98 -15.16 2.95
N GLN A 2 -8.12 -15.67 2.45
CA GLN A 2 -8.64 -17.01 2.77
C GLN A 2 -7.66 -18.15 2.43
N TYR A 3 -6.89 -18.01 1.34
CA TYR A 3 -5.97 -19.06 0.85
C TYR A 3 -4.58 -19.03 1.49
N ILE A 4 -4.08 -17.86 1.89
CA ILE A 4 -2.67 -17.67 2.28
C ILE A 4 -2.50 -16.95 3.62
N GLY A 5 -3.61 -16.66 4.29
CA GLY A 5 -3.62 -15.92 5.55
C GLY A 5 -3.32 -14.41 5.38
N PRO A 6 -3.61 -13.63 6.44
CA PRO A 6 -3.51 -12.16 6.37
C PRO A 6 -2.06 -11.66 6.22
N GLY A 7 -1.11 -12.34 6.83
CA GLY A 7 0.29 -11.94 6.82
C GLY A 7 0.90 -11.99 5.42
N LEU A 8 0.83 -13.14 4.74
CA LEU A 8 1.39 -13.28 3.40
C LEU A 8 0.60 -12.45 2.39
N SER A 9 -0.71 -12.31 2.54
CA SER A 9 -1.53 -11.41 1.71
C SER A 9 -1.02 -9.98 1.79
N THR A 10 -0.70 -9.49 3.00
CA THR A 10 -0.15 -8.15 3.21
C THR A 10 1.24 -8.02 2.58
N LEU A 11 2.11 -9.02 2.72
CA LEU A 11 3.44 -9.00 2.11
C LEU A 11 3.33 -8.94 0.59
N LEU A 12 2.49 -9.78 -0.02
CA LEU A 12 2.29 -9.81 -1.47
C LEU A 12 1.67 -8.50 -2.00
N ALA A 13 0.68 -7.94 -1.29
CA ALA A 13 0.10 -6.65 -1.67
C ALA A 13 1.17 -5.54 -1.69
N ASN A 14 2.11 -5.55 -0.76
CA ASN A 14 3.19 -4.57 -0.71
C ASN A 14 4.29 -4.77 -1.77
N PHE A 15 4.25 -5.88 -2.53
CA PHE A 15 5.06 -6.05 -3.73
C PHE A 15 4.82 -4.95 -4.78
N GLN A 16 3.74 -4.21 -4.64
CA GLN A 16 3.43 -3.01 -5.42
C GLN A 16 4.60 -2.00 -5.49
N VAL A 17 5.47 -1.94 -4.47
CA VAL A 17 6.61 -1.02 -4.48
C VAL A 17 7.60 -1.33 -5.62
N PHE A 18 7.82 -2.60 -5.94
CA PHE A 18 8.63 -3.00 -7.09
C PHE A 18 7.94 -2.64 -8.41
N VAL A 19 6.63 -2.88 -8.48
CA VAL A 19 5.83 -2.55 -9.67
C VAL A 19 5.83 -1.03 -9.90
N MET A 20 5.68 -0.23 -8.86
CA MET A 20 5.75 1.23 -8.94
C MET A 20 7.14 1.72 -9.37
N ALA A 21 8.21 1.15 -8.82
CA ALA A 21 9.57 1.50 -9.21
C ALA A 21 9.84 1.13 -10.69
N ALA A 22 9.46 -0.08 -11.10
CA ALA A 22 9.62 -0.55 -12.48
C ALA A 22 8.78 0.26 -13.46
N ALA A 23 7.51 0.50 -13.17
CA ALA A 23 6.62 1.30 -14.03
C ALA A 23 7.04 2.78 -14.05
N GLY A 24 7.53 3.32 -12.94
CA GLY A 24 8.13 4.66 -12.88
C GLY A 24 9.30 4.79 -13.84
N TYR A 25 10.19 3.80 -13.87
CA TYR A 25 11.32 3.76 -14.79
C TYR A 25 10.88 3.58 -16.25
N LEU A 26 10.05 2.57 -16.53
CA LEU A 26 9.70 2.15 -17.89
C LEU A 26 8.70 3.10 -18.57
N ILE A 27 7.71 3.59 -17.83
CA ILE A 27 6.58 4.37 -18.37
C ILE A 27 6.80 5.88 -18.20
N LEU A 28 7.27 6.30 -17.03
CA LEU A 28 7.43 7.72 -16.71
C LEU A 28 8.85 8.22 -16.93
N ARG A 29 9.80 7.32 -17.21
CA ARG A 29 11.23 7.61 -17.36
C ARG A 29 11.85 8.26 -16.13
N GLU A 30 11.34 7.90 -14.96
CA GLU A 30 11.82 8.35 -13.66
C GLU A 30 12.59 7.20 -12.98
N PRO A 31 13.92 7.09 -13.18
CA PRO A 31 14.69 5.99 -12.61
C PRO A 31 14.73 6.08 -11.08
N PRO A 32 14.60 4.93 -10.38
CA PRO A 32 14.86 4.90 -8.95
C PRO A 32 16.33 5.20 -8.67
N SER A 33 16.60 5.95 -7.62
CA SER A 33 17.98 6.21 -7.19
C SER A 33 18.62 4.93 -6.63
N THR A 34 19.94 4.91 -6.56
CA THR A 34 20.70 3.78 -5.98
C THR A 34 20.26 3.48 -4.54
N LYS A 35 19.98 4.52 -3.74
CA LYS A 35 19.47 4.37 -2.38
C LYS A 35 18.10 3.70 -2.36
N GLN A 36 17.20 4.03 -3.30
CA GLN A 36 15.88 3.40 -3.43
C GLN A 36 15.98 1.95 -3.90
N LEU A 37 16.90 1.63 -4.82
CA LEU A 37 17.13 0.26 -5.27
C LEU A 37 17.56 -0.67 -4.12
N VAL A 38 18.30 -0.16 -3.14
CA VAL A 38 18.68 -0.91 -1.94
C VAL A 38 17.54 -0.89 -0.89
N ALA A 39 16.90 0.25 -0.71
CA ALA A 39 15.85 0.43 0.30
C ALA A 39 14.62 -0.46 0.04
N ILE A 40 14.20 -0.62 -1.22
CA ILE A 40 13.01 -1.41 -1.57
C ILE A 40 13.12 -2.87 -1.10
N PRO A 41 14.15 -3.66 -1.50
CA PRO A 41 14.27 -5.03 -1.03
C PRO A 41 14.51 -5.14 0.48
N LEU A 42 15.23 -4.17 1.06
CA LEU A 42 15.47 -4.14 2.50
C LEU A 42 14.18 -3.89 3.30
N ALA A 43 13.31 -2.99 2.84
CA ALA A 43 12.02 -2.73 3.48
C ALA A 43 11.08 -3.95 3.39
N LEU A 44 11.08 -4.65 2.25
CA LEU A 44 10.30 -5.89 2.10
C LEU A 44 10.86 -7.04 2.93
N LEU A 45 12.18 -7.11 3.11
CA LEU A 45 12.80 -8.07 4.04
C LEU A 45 12.34 -7.78 5.47
N GLY A 46 12.37 -6.52 5.91
CA GLY A 46 11.85 -6.13 7.22
C GLY A 46 10.37 -6.50 7.40
N LEU A 47 9.54 -6.25 6.39
CA LEU A 47 8.13 -6.63 6.40
C LEU A 47 7.95 -8.16 6.43
N ALA A 48 8.77 -8.92 5.70
CA ALA A 48 8.74 -10.38 5.73
C ALA A 48 9.08 -10.94 7.13
N LEU A 49 9.99 -10.30 7.86
CA LEU A 49 10.32 -10.68 9.24
C LEU A 49 9.18 -10.36 10.23
N ILE A 50 8.43 -9.26 10.01
CA ILE A 50 7.25 -8.92 10.83
C ILE A 50 6.12 -9.92 10.61
N VAL A 51 5.86 -10.26 9.37
CA VAL A 51 4.73 -11.12 8.97
C VAL A 51 4.97 -12.57 9.36
N GLY A 52 6.23 -13.01 9.34
CA GLY A 52 6.58 -14.42 9.37
C GLY A 52 6.21 -15.11 8.04
N LEU A 53 6.98 -16.08 7.64
CA LEU A 53 6.72 -16.87 6.42
C LEU A 53 6.59 -18.33 6.80
N ASP A 54 5.39 -18.87 6.61
CA ASP A 54 5.16 -20.32 6.71
C ASP A 54 5.40 -20.97 5.34
N TRP A 55 6.60 -21.47 5.14
CA TRP A 55 7.02 -22.11 3.89
C TRP A 55 6.43 -23.53 3.71
N GLY A 56 5.74 -24.07 4.73
CA GLY A 56 5.22 -25.45 4.72
C GLY A 56 3.92 -25.65 3.93
N ALA A 57 3.19 -24.59 3.62
CA ALA A 57 1.82 -24.68 3.08
C ALA A 57 1.72 -24.51 1.56
N LEU A 58 2.37 -25.39 0.77
CA LEU A 58 2.37 -25.33 -0.70
C LEU A 58 1.18 -26.09 -1.33
N SER A 59 -0.05 -25.88 -0.87
CA SER A 59 -1.26 -26.42 -1.52
C SER A 59 -1.60 -25.71 -2.83
N ALA A 60 -2.51 -26.27 -3.63
CA ALA A 60 -3.01 -25.63 -4.86
C ALA A 60 -3.69 -24.28 -4.54
N ASP A 61 -4.47 -24.22 -3.46
CA ASP A 61 -5.16 -23.02 -3.00
C ASP A 61 -4.17 -21.93 -2.58
N TYR A 62 -3.06 -22.33 -1.97
CA TYR A 62 -1.99 -21.41 -1.59
C TYR A 62 -1.36 -20.71 -2.79
N ARG A 63 -1.11 -21.47 -3.89
CA ARG A 63 -0.58 -20.90 -5.15
C ARG A 63 -1.58 -19.91 -5.77
N GLN A 64 -2.88 -20.23 -5.73
CA GLN A 64 -3.92 -19.35 -6.23
C GLN A 64 -3.97 -18.04 -5.42
N GLY A 65 -3.84 -18.12 -4.09
CA GLY A 65 -3.74 -16.96 -3.22
C GLY A 65 -2.53 -16.06 -3.53
N ILE A 66 -1.37 -16.66 -3.86
CA ILE A 66 -0.18 -15.89 -4.30
C ILE A 66 -0.47 -15.14 -5.59
N VAL A 67 -1.06 -15.79 -6.60
CA VAL A 67 -1.40 -15.16 -7.87
C VAL A 67 -2.34 -13.97 -7.65
N PHE A 68 -3.41 -14.15 -6.87
CA PHE A 68 -4.33 -13.05 -6.55
C PHE A 68 -3.65 -11.91 -5.81
N GLY A 69 -2.76 -12.21 -4.85
CA GLY A 69 -1.99 -11.20 -4.13
C GLY A 69 -1.08 -10.38 -5.05
N LEU A 70 -0.38 -11.03 -5.98
CA LEU A 70 0.45 -10.35 -6.97
C LEU A 70 -0.39 -9.54 -7.97
N CYS A 71 -1.52 -10.06 -8.44
CA CYS A 71 -2.46 -9.31 -9.28
C CYS A 71 -2.97 -8.06 -8.57
N ALA A 72 -3.32 -8.16 -7.28
CA ALA A 72 -3.72 -7.03 -6.45
C ALA A 72 -2.60 -5.97 -6.36
N ALA A 73 -1.35 -6.40 -6.13
CA ALA A 73 -0.19 -5.50 -6.07
C ALA A 73 0.01 -4.73 -7.39
N VAL A 74 -0.08 -5.43 -8.52
CA VAL A 74 0.05 -4.83 -9.87
C VAL A 74 -1.08 -3.82 -10.12
N THR A 75 -2.32 -4.22 -9.87
CA THR A 75 -3.51 -3.39 -10.07
C THR A 75 -3.45 -2.12 -9.20
N TYR A 76 -3.07 -2.27 -7.94
CA TYR A 76 -2.96 -1.14 -7.03
C TYR A 76 -1.81 -0.19 -7.42
N ALA A 77 -0.68 -0.71 -7.87
CA ALA A 77 0.41 0.13 -8.39
C ALA A 77 -0.05 0.96 -9.61
N PHE A 78 -0.74 0.34 -10.57
CA PHE A 78 -1.29 1.06 -11.72
C PHE A 78 -2.37 2.07 -11.34
N TYR A 79 -3.20 1.76 -10.35
CA TYR A 79 -4.16 2.72 -9.80
C TYR A 79 -3.46 3.98 -9.27
N LEU A 80 -2.42 3.81 -8.44
CA LEU A 80 -1.66 4.94 -7.89
C LEU A 80 -0.93 5.74 -8.96
N LEU A 81 -0.33 5.08 -9.96
CA LEU A 81 0.33 5.74 -11.08
C LEU A 81 -0.67 6.51 -11.97
N SER A 82 -1.85 5.95 -12.20
CA SER A 82 -2.93 6.62 -12.95
C SER A 82 -3.44 7.84 -12.19
N MET A 83 -3.64 7.70 -10.88
CA MET A 83 -3.99 8.81 -10.00
C MET A 83 -2.91 9.91 -10.03
N ARG A 84 -1.63 9.54 -9.92
CA ARG A 84 -0.50 10.47 -10.02
C ARG A 84 -0.53 11.22 -11.36
N ARG A 85 -0.70 10.52 -12.47
CA ARG A 85 -0.74 11.12 -13.81
C ARG A 85 -1.94 12.05 -13.99
N SER A 86 -3.11 11.66 -13.51
CA SER A 86 -4.32 12.50 -13.54
C SER A 86 -4.14 13.79 -12.74
N ARG A 87 -3.29 13.76 -11.72
CA ARG A 87 -3.01 14.89 -10.84
C ARG A 87 -1.85 15.78 -11.30
N GLN A 88 -1.01 15.32 -12.22
CA GLN A 88 0.07 16.12 -12.78
C GLN A 88 -0.50 17.33 -13.54
N GLY A 89 -0.07 18.53 -13.16
CA GLY A 89 -0.58 19.79 -13.72
C GLY A 89 -1.86 20.34 -13.09
N SER A 90 -2.43 19.66 -12.10
CA SER A 90 -3.68 20.03 -11.41
C SER A 90 -3.46 20.41 -9.94
N THR A 91 -2.43 21.21 -9.65
CA THR A 91 -1.93 21.46 -8.28
C THR A 91 -2.93 22.09 -7.31
N ASN A 92 -3.95 22.78 -7.80
CA ASN A 92 -4.91 23.51 -6.96
C ASN A 92 -6.25 22.81 -6.75
N ARG A 93 -6.45 21.60 -7.22
CA ARG A 93 -7.72 20.88 -7.04
C ARG A 93 -7.58 19.73 -6.06
N VAL A 94 -8.43 19.74 -5.06
CA VAL A 94 -8.57 18.60 -4.14
C VAL A 94 -9.11 17.40 -4.93
N PRO A 95 -8.52 16.18 -4.81
CA PRO A 95 -8.87 15.01 -5.63
C PRO A 95 -10.20 14.35 -5.24
N ILE A 96 -11.15 15.08 -4.69
CA ILE A 96 -12.43 14.54 -4.20
C ILE A 96 -13.22 13.87 -5.32
N ARG A 97 -13.25 14.48 -6.51
CA ARG A 97 -14.01 13.95 -7.65
C ARG A 97 -13.46 12.60 -8.11
N GLU A 98 -12.16 12.51 -8.28
CA GLU A 98 -11.46 11.29 -8.71
C GLU A 98 -11.66 10.18 -7.68
N ILE A 99 -11.49 10.47 -6.39
CA ILE A 99 -11.70 9.53 -5.30
C ILE A 99 -13.17 9.08 -5.26
N ALA A 100 -14.12 10.00 -5.33
CA ALA A 100 -15.54 9.70 -5.30
C ALA A 100 -15.96 8.78 -6.47
N VAL A 101 -15.52 9.10 -7.70
CA VAL A 101 -15.83 8.27 -8.88
C VAL A 101 -15.27 6.86 -8.73
N VAL A 102 -14.01 6.73 -8.34
CA VAL A 102 -13.39 5.42 -8.13
C VAL A 102 -14.10 4.66 -7.02
N SER A 103 -14.41 5.32 -5.89
CA SER A 103 -15.11 4.67 -4.76
C SER A 103 -16.49 4.18 -5.16
N VAL A 104 -17.28 4.97 -5.89
CA VAL A 104 -18.62 4.58 -6.34
C VAL A 104 -18.53 3.40 -7.33
N LEU A 105 -17.61 3.45 -8.30
CA LEU A 105 -17.44 2.37 -9.27
C LEU A 105 -16.98 1.08 -8.56
N THR A 106 -16.03 1.17 -7.63
CA THR A 106 -15.57 0.01 -6.87
C THR A 106 -16.68 -0.56 -6.00
N ALA A 107 -17.44 0.30 -5.30
CA ALA A 107 -18.57 -0.14 -4.48
C ALA A 107 -19.65 -0.82 -5.33
N ALA A 108 -19.96 -0.29 -6.52
CA ALA A 108 -20.91 -0.92 -7.43
C ALA A 108 -20.43 -2.28 -7.92
N MET A 109 -19.14 -2.39 -8.32
CA MET A 109 -18.55 -3.66 -8.78
C MET A 109 -18.52 -4.71 -7.67
N LEU A 110 -18.04 -4.35 -6.48
CA LEU A 110 -17.96 -5.27 -5.34
C LEU A 110 -19.36 -5.64 -4.84
N GLY A 111 -20.29 -4.68 -4.76
CA GLY A 111 -21.67 -4.94 -4.35
C GLY A 111 -22.39 -5.87 -5.32
N THR A 112 -22.22 -5.70 -6.63
CA THR A 112 -22.80 -6.61 -7.63
C THR A 112 -22.18 -8.00 -7.56
N ALA A 113 -20.87 -8.10 -7.33
CA ALA A 113 -20.21 -9.39 -7.15
C ALA A 113 -20.72 -10.13 -5.89
N ALA A 114 -20.79 -9.46 -4.76
CA ALA A 114 -21.29 -10.03 -3.52
C ALA A 114 -22.75 -10.53 -3.66
N LEU A 115 -23.62 -9.71 -4.28
CA LEU A 115 -25.01 -10.13 -4.55
C LEU A 115 -25.09 -11.34 -5.50
N ALA A 116 -24.19 -11.43 -6.48
CA ALA A 116 -24.13 -12.57 -7.41
C ALA A 116 -23.65 -13.85 -6.71
N GLU A 117 -22.82 -13.74 -5.68
CA GLU A 117 -22.39 -14.86 -4.82
C GLU A 117 -23.44 -15.22 -3.75
N GLY A 118 -24.51 -14.44 -3.63
CA GLY A 118 -25.60 -14.67 -2.67
C GLY A 118 -25.34 -14.07 -1.29
N ASP A 119 -24.34 -13.20 -1.17
CA ASP A 119 -24.02 -12.52 0.09
C ASP A 119 -25.03 -11.41 0.39
N SER A 120 -25.34 -11.22 1.69
CA SER A 120 -26.19 -10.14 2.15
C SER A 120 -25.38 -8.86 2.38
N LEU A 121 -25.79 -7.76 1.78
CA LEU A 121 -25.23 -6.44 2.03
C LEU A 121 -25.90 -5.73 3.22
N ALA A 122 -26.83 -6.38 3.93
CA ALA A 122 -27.55 -5.78 5.03
C ALA A 122 -26.66 -5.61 6.26
N VAL A 123 -26.49 -4.38 6.71
CA VAL A 123 -25.87 -4.06 7.99
C VAL A 123 -26.99 -3.84 9.00
N THR A 124 -27.10 -4.76 9.96
CA THR A 124 -28.25 -4.80 10.90
C THR A 124 -28.02 -3.98 12.16
N SER A 125 -26.76 -3.67 12.51
CA SER A 125 -26.41 -2.92 13.70
C SER A 125 -26.16 -1.44 13.37
N GLY A 126 -26.78 -0.52 14.11
CA GLY A 126 -26.51 0.92 14.01
C GLY A 126 -25.06 1.26 14.41
N GLU A 127 -24.48 0.50 15.31
CA GLU A 127 -23.07 0.64 15.72
C GLU A 127 -22.13 0.28 14.56
N ASP A 128 -22.38 -0.82 13.86
CA ASP A 128 -21.60 -1.22 12.70
C ASP A 128 -21.67 -0.19 11.58
N ILE A 129 -22.84 0.40 11.34
CA ILE A 129 -22.99 1.51 10.37
C ILE A 129 -22.11 2.69 10.77
N ALA A 130 -22.10 3.07 12.07
CA ALA A 130 -21.29 4.19 12.55
C ALA A 130 -19.78 3.91 12.36
N TRP A 131 -19.31 2.71 12.70
CA TRP A 131 -17.91 2.31 12.50
C TRP A 131 -17.53 2.26 11.02
N LEU A 132 -18.39 1.72 10.15
CA LEU A 132 -18.17 1.70 8.70
C LEU A 132 -18.13 3.12 8.12
N ALA A 133 -19.00 4.02 8.59
CA ALA A 133 -19.00 5.42 8.18
C ALA A 133 -17.71 6.14 8.62
N CYS A 134 -17.30 5.96 9.88
CA CYS A 134 -16.03 6.50 10.38
C CYS A 134 -14.84 5.98 9.58
N TYR A 135 -14.78 4.69 9.33
CA TYR A 135 -13.70 4.09 8.53
C TYR A 135 -13.70 4.64 7.10
N GLY A 136 -14.86 4.70 6.45
CA GLY A 136 -14.99 5.23 5.08
C GLY A 136 -14.59 6.70 4.98
N ILE A 137 -15.00 7.54 5.92
CA ILE A 137 -14.70 8.98 5.92
C ILE A 137 -13.24 9.22 6.31
N LEU A 138 -12.80 8.69 7.45
CA LEU A 138 -11.47 9.01 8.00
C LEU A 138 -10.35 8.29 7.24
N SER A 139 -10.45 6.98 7.08
CA SER A 139 -9.39 6.19 6.45
C SER A 139 -9.41 6.31 4.92
N HIS A 140 -10.56 6.02 4.30
CA HIS A 140 -10.64 6.04 2.84
C HIS A 140 -10.75 7.48 2.31
N GLY A 141 -11.66 8.31 2.84
CA GLY A 141 -11.86 9.68 2.39
C GLY A 141 -10.62 10.55 2.61
N PHE A 142 -10.29 10.85 3.86
CA PHE A 142 -9.14 11.70 4.18
C PHE A 142 -7.80 11.05 3.83
N GLY A 143 -7.64 9.75 4.11
CA GLY A 143 -6.40 9.03 3.80
C GLY A 143 -6.07 9.06 2.31
N MET A 144 -7.02 8.72 1.45
CA MET A 144 -6.85 8.78 -0.01
C MET A 144 -6.67 10.21 -0.53
N MET A 145 -7.31 11.19 0.10
CA MET A 145 -7.13 12.61 -0.25
C MET A 145 -5.69 13.05 -0.03
N PHE A 146 -5.08 12.69 1.11
CA PHE A 146 -3.68 13.01 1.40
C PHE A 146 -2.73 12.27 0.44
N ILE A 147 -2.95 10.98 0.21
CA ILE A 147 -2.16 10.18 -0.73
C ILE A 147 -2.23 10.82 -2.14
N ALA A 148 -3.42 11.01 -2.68
CA ALA A 148 -3.62 11.52 -4.02
C ALA A 148 -3.08 12.95 -4.21
N SER A 149 -3.14 13.79 -3.17
CA SER A 149 -2.57 15.14 -3.18
C SER A 149 -1.05 15.12 -3.17
N SER A 150 -0.43 14.12 -2.54
CA SER A 150 1.02 14.00 -2.41
C SER A 150 1.68 13.34 -3.63
N LEU A 151 0.97 12.46 -4.34
CA LEU A 151 1.50 11.66 -5.46
C LEU A 151 2.20 12.49 -6.55
N PRO A 152 1.72 13.67 -7.00
CA PRO A 152 2.41 14.46 -8.01
C PRO A 152 3.78 15.00 -7.57
N HIS A 153 4.01 15.09 -6.26
CA HIS A 153 5.19 15.73 -5.67
C HIS A 153 6.31 14.74 -5.32
N VAL A 154 6.07 13.44 -5.51
CA VAL A 154 7.02 12.36 -5.20
C VAL A 154 7.24 11.47 -6.41
N THR A 155 8.40 10.80 -6.46
CA THR A 155 8.64 9.78 -7.49
C THR A 155 7.84 8.51 -7.19
N PRO A 156 7.54 7.67 -8.20
CA PRO A 156 6.84 6.39 -7.98
C PRO A 156 7.54 5.50 -6.95
N SER A 157 8.86 5.43 -6.99
CA SER A 157 9.66 4.66 -6.03
C SER A 157 9.54 5.20 -4.60
N GLN A 158 9.52 6.54 -4.42
CA GLN A 158 9.29 7.16 -3.12
C GLN A 158 7.89 6.90 -2.60
N ALA A 159 6.87 7.02 -3.47
CA ALA A 159 5.49 6.73 -3.09
C ALA A 159 5.33 5.26 -2.67
N GLY A 160 5.90 4.32 -3.44
CA GLY A 160 5.90 2.89 -3.08
C GLY A 160 6.55 2.61 -1.73
N LEU A 161 7.73 3.19 -1.48
CA LEU A 161 8.42 3.06 -0.19
C LEU A 161 7.62 3.67 0.97
N ALA A 162 7.03 4.86 0.77
CA ALA A 162 6.23 5.50 1.81
C ALA A 162 5.00 4.66 2.19
N LEU A 163 4.40 3.97 1.23
CA LEU A 163 3.26 3.08 1.49
C LEU A 163 3.62 1.85 2.33
N LEU A 164 4.89 1.40 2.33
CA LEU A 164 5.35 0.35 3.24
C LEU A 164 5.35 0.77 4.72
N LEU A 165 5.27 2.07 4.99
CA LEU A 165 5.08 2.57 6.35
C LEU A 165 3.76 2.10 6.95
N GLN A 166 2.71 1.92 6.14
CA GLN A 166 1.39 1.51 6.58
C GLN A 166 1.39 0.16 7.33
N PRO A 167 1.86 -0.97 6.74
CA PRO A 167 1.91 -2.24 7.47
C PRO A 167 2.90 -2.22 8.63
N THR A 168 3.99 -1.47 8.51
CA THR A 168 4.99 -1.35 9.59
C THR A 168 4.41 -0.61 10.79
N LEU A 169 3.67 0.48 10.58
CA LEU A 169 2.99 1.21 11.65
C LEU A 169 1.82 0.40 12.22
N SER A 170 1.07 -0.34 11.40
CA SER A 170 0.04 -1.26 11.90
C SER A 170 0.61 -2.23 12.93
N PHE A 171 1.76 -2.82 12.64
CA PHE A 171 2.45 -3.69 13.59
C PHE A 171 2.82 -2.95 14.90
N VAL A 172 3.35 -1.72 14.80
CA VAL A 172 3.69 -0.91 15.98
C VAL A 172 2.46 -0.60 16.83
N TRP A 173 1.33 -0.26 16.19
CA TRP A 173 0.06 0.00 16.88
C TRP A 173 -0.49 -1.26 17.55
N ASP A 174 -0.41 -2.42 16.90
CA ASP A 174 -0.83 -3.70 17.48
C ASP A 174 -0.08 -4.01 18.78
N VAL A 175 1.23 -3.73 18.81
CA VAL A 175 2.04 -3.92 20.02
C VAL A 175 1.68 -2.91 21.11
N LEU A 176 1.56 -1.61 20.76
CA LEU A 176 1.39 -0.54 21.73
C LEU A 176 -0.01 -0.47 22.34
N PHE A 177 -1.05 -0.69 21.53
CA PHE A 177 -2.44 -0.51 21.95
C PHE A 177 -3.18 -1.81 22.23
N PHE A 178 -2.82 -2.88 21.53
CA PHE A 178 -3.50 -4.19 21.68
C PHE A 178 -2.66 -5.19 22.46
N GLY A 179 -1.48 -4.80 22.96
CA GLY A 179 -0.63 -5.65 23.79
C GLY A 179 -0.17 -6.93 23.09
N ARG A 180 -0.07 -6.92 21.77
CA ARG A 180 0.39 -8.08 20.99
C ARG A 180 1.79 -8.48 21.49
N PRO A 181 2.01 -9.75 21.85
CA PRO A 181 3.33 -10.23 22.20
C PRO A 181 4.26 -10.09 20.99
N MET A 182 5.43 -9.54 21.21
CA MET A 182 6.41 -9.22 20.17
C MET A 182 7.62 -10.15 20.31
N THR A 183 8.02 -10.75 19.20
CA THR A 183 9.26 -11.53 19.15
C THR A 183 10.45 -10.62 18.79
N PRO A 184 11.69 -10.96 19.21
CA PRO A 184 12.88 -10.22 18.78
C PRO A 184 13.05 -10.13 17.25
N ILE A 185 12.58 -11.14 16.52
CA ILE A 185 12.63 -11.16 15.05
C ILE A 185 11.70 -10.11 14.45
N GLU A 186 10.47 -10.02 14.96
CA GLU A 186 9.49 -9.01 14.52
C GLU A 186 9.97 -7.58 14.81
N LEU A 187 10.57 -7.37 16.00
CA LEU A 187 11.16 -6.07 16.36
C LEU A 187 12.30 -5.69 15.41
N THR A 188 13.19 -6.64 15.10
CA THR A 188 14.27 -6.45 14.12
C THR A 188 13.71 -6.13 12.73
N GLY A 189 12.66 -6.85 12.31
CA GLY A 189 11.96 -6.60 11.06
C GLY A 189 11.38 -5.18 10.98
N ALA A 190 10.73 -4.71 12.03
CA ALA A 190 10.19 -3.36 12.10
C ALA A 190 11.29 -2.29 12.02
N ALA A 191 12.39 -2.47 12.75
CA ALA A 191 13.54 -1.56 12.70
C ALA A 191 14.17 -1.50 11.29
N ILE A 192 14.36 -2.65 10.63
CA ILE A 192 14.88 -2.75 9.28
C ILE A 192 13.94 -2.04 8.29
N ALA A 193 12.63 -2.29 8.37
CA ALA A 193 11.65 -1.68 7.47
C ALA A 193 11.64 -0.15 7.61
N LEU A 194 11.57 0.37 8.83
CA LEU A 194 11.59 1.82 9.10
C LEU A 194 12.89 2.46 8.63
N PHE A 195 14.04 1.83 8.88
CA PHE A 195 15.33 2.32 8.41
C PHE A 195 15.42 2.37 6.89
N ALA A 196 14.93 1.33 6.22
CA ALA A 196 14.92 1.27 4.77
C ALA A 196 14.02 2.35 4.15
N ILE A 197 12.82 2.55 4.70
CA ILE A 197 11.90 3.62 4.28
C ILE A 197 12.57 4.99 4.43
N TYR A 198 13.20 5.24 5.57
CA TYR A 198 13.95 6.46 5.82
C TYR A 198 15.09 6.68 4.81
N LEU A 199 15.89 5.63 4.55
CA LEU A 199 16.99 5.67 3.59
C LEU A 199 16.49 6.04 2.18
N GLY A 200 15.42 5.38 1.73
CA GLY A 200 14.88 5.59 0.38
C GLY A 200 14.12 6.91 0.20
N SER A 201 13.59 7.50 1.27
CA SER A 201 12.84 8.76 1.20
C SER A 201 13.73 10.01 1.10
N ARG A 202 14.98 9.96 1.57
CA ARG A 202 15.91 11.12 1.64
C ARG A 202 16.51 11.61 0.31
N VAL A 203 16.24 10.93 -0.80
CA VAL A 203 16.96 11.15 -2.07
C VAL A 203 16.65 12.47 -2.78
N ARG A 204 15.57 13.17 -2.44
CA ARG A 204 15.15 14.38 -3.17
C ARG A 204 15.95 15.64 -2.85
N SER A 205 16.64 15.70 -1.72
CA SER A 205 17.36 16.92 -1.30
C SER A 205 18.65 17.18 -2.09
N GLU A 206 19.27 16.14 -2.64
CA GLU A 206 20.56 16.27 -3.33
C GLU A 206 20.41 16.62 -4.83
N GLN A 207 19.33 16.18 -5.49
CA GLN A 207 19.16 16.45 -6.93
C GLN A 207 18.67 17.87 -7.28
N VAL A 208 18.07 18.59 -6.32
CA VAL A 208 17.60 19.97 -6.53
C VAL A 208 18.75 20.97 -6.37
N GLN A 209 19.83 20.62 -5.67
CA GLN A 209 20.99 21.49 -5.50
C GLN A 209 21.96 21.44 -6.69
N ASP A 210 22.00 20.36 -7.47
CA ASP A 210 22.97 20.19 -8.56
C ASP A 210 22.50 20.78 -9.91
N THR A 211 21.22 21.19 -10.03
CA THR A 211 20.67 21.82 -11.24
C THR A 211 20.54 23.34 -11.14
N GLY A 212 21.03 23.94 -10.07
CA GLY A 212 20.96 25.38 -9.76
C GLY A 212 22.29 26.15 -9.87
N GLN A 213 23.30 25.60 -10.58
CA GLN A 213 24.56 26.33 -10.92
C GLN A 213 24.69 26.47 -12.42
#